data_6e9766ef049a73b8701f1dcf18cd0490
#
_entry.id   6e9766ef049a73b8701f1dcf18cd0490
#
_cell.length_a   1.000
_cell.length_b   1.000
_cell.length_c   1.000
_cell.angle_alpha   90.00
_cell.angle_beta   90.00
_cell.angle_gamma   90.00
#
_symmetry.space_group_name_H-M   'P 1'
#
loop_
_entity.id
_entity.type
_entity.pdbx_description
1 polymer ?
#
loop_
_entity_poly.entity_id
_entity_poly.type
_entity_poly.pdbx_seq_one_letter_code
_entity_poly.pdbx_strand_id
1 'polypeptide(L)'
;MVPAEQDTGQVSDEMPDRPTYLVTGATGYIGGRLIPLLIAAGARVRILARHPEGLRQREWFDEVEIVQGDAMDAADMAVAMAGVDVAYYLMHSLSSHSDFEITERDMALTFSGAARDAQVRRIIYLGGMIPADPGRYLSPHLRSRATVGEISLAMEQVFGRH
;
A
#
# COMPACT_ATOMS: atom_id res chain seq x y z
N MET A 1 47.18 21.06 37.45
CA MET A 1 47.22 20.72 36.01
C MET A 1 46.25 19.58 35.81
N VAL A 2 45.02 19.89 35.37
CA VAL A 2 43.93 18.93 35.15
C VAL A 2 43.82 18.70 33.66
N PRO A 3 43.83 17.48 33.15
CA PRO A 3 43.65 17.21 31.72
C PRO A 3 42.16 17.41 31.35
N ALA A 4 41.94 18.12 30.28
CA ALA A 4 40.61 18.30 29.68
C ALA A 4 40.13 16.95 29.12
N GLU A 5 38.98 16.49 29.61
CA GLU A 5 38.21 15.43 28.97
C GLU A 5 37.63 15.99 27.64
N GLN A 6 38.07 15.39 26.55
CA GLN A 6 37.46 15.62 25.23
C GLN A 6 36.18 14.80 25.16
N ASP A 7 35.05 15.48 25.34
CA ASP A 7 33.73 14.98 24.99
C ASP A 7 33.67 14.78 23.46
N THR A 8 33.94 13.57 23.01
CA THR A 8 33.65 13.15 21.64
C THR A 8 32.15 12.87 21.56
N GLY A 9 31.37 13.92 21.37
CA GLY A 9 29.97 13.80 20.98
C GLY A 9 29.86 12.94 19.72
N GLN A 10 29.48 11.67 19.91
CA GLN A 10 28.99 10.83 18.83
C GLN A 10 27.73 11.49 18.26
N VAL A 11 27.92 12.21 17.16
CA VAL A 11 26.81 12.55 16.29
C VAL A 11 26.34 11.22 15.71
N SER A 12 25.28 10.67 16.27
CA SER A 12 24.54 9.58 15.63
C SER A 12 24.05 10.14 14.29
N ASP A 13 24.64 9.65 13.23
CA ASP A 13 24.20 9.90 11.84
C ASP A 13 22.87 9.17 11.65
N GLU A 14 21.83 9.68 12.29
CA GLU A 14 20.46 9.24 12.07
C GLU A 14 20.09 9.67 10.66
N MET A 15 20.33 8.77 9.70
CA MET A 15 19.81 8.91 8.34
C MET A 15 18.32 9.28 8.44
N PRO A 16 17.86 10.32 7.75
CA PRO A 16 16.46 10.72 7.82
C PRO A 16 15.57 9.49 7.57
N ASP A 17 14.59 9.32 8.43
CA ASP A 17 13.71 8.14 8.44
C ASP A 17 13.05 8.03 7.06
N ARG A 18 13.54 7.07 6.25
CA ARG A 18 13.06 6.89 4.88
C ARG A 18 11.62 6.41 4.95
N PRO A 19 10.68 7.04 4.24
CA PRO A 19 9.30 6.63 4.27
C PRO A 19 9.15 5.18 3.78
N THR A 20 8.31 4.42 4.47
CA THR A 20 7.97 3.05 4.10
C THR A 20 6.70 3.05 3.26
N TYR A 21 6.80 2.48 2.07
CA TYR A 21 5.69 2.36 1.12
C TYR A 21 5.26 0.91 1.02
N LEU A 22 3.99 0.62 1.29
CA LEU A 22 3.39 -0.67 0.99
C LEU A 22 2.83 -0.65 -0.43
N VAL A 23 3.19 -1.65 -1.24
CA VAL A 23 2.59 -1.86 -2.56
C VAL A 23 1.87 -3.20 -2.56
N THR A 24 0.53 -3.15 -2.60
CA THR A 24 -0.29 -4.33 -2.87
C THR A 24 -0.49 -4.46 -4.39
N GLY A 25 -0.57 -5.70 -4.90
CA GLY A 25 -0.65 -5.92 -6.35
C GLY A 25 0.71 -5.83 -7.07
N ALA A 26 1.80 -6.13 -6.37
CA ALA A 26 3.17 -6.12 -6.91
C ALA A 26 3.38 -7.05 -8.12
N THR A 27 2.59 -8.12 -8.24
CA THR A 27 2.60 -9.05 -9.37
C THR A 27 2.00 -8.47 -10.64
N GLY A 28 1.20 -7.41 -10.53
CA GLY A 28 0.54 -6.74 -11.65
C GLY A 28 1.49 -5.85 -12.45
N TYR A 29 1.02 -5.41 -13.63
CA TYR A 29 1.77 -4.54 -14.53
C TYR A 29 2.17 -3.21 -13.87
N ILE A 30 1.23 -2.54 -13.20
CA ILE A 30 1.47 -1.24 -12.56
C ILE A 30 2.39 -1.40 -11.34
N GLY A 31 2.10 -2.34 -10.44
CA GLY A 31 2.92 -2.58 -9.26
C GLY A 31 4.38 -2.92 -9.61
N GLY A 32 4.56 -3.81 -10.59
CA GLY A 32 5.90 -4.20 -11.04
C GLY A 32 6.73 -3.07 -11.64
N ARG A 33 6.09 -2.00 -12.17
CA ARG A 33 6.77 -0.79 -12.69
C ARG A 33 6.93 0.30 -11.65
N LEU A 34 6.02 0.40 -10.70
CA LEU A 34 6.05 1.40 -9.65
C LEU A 34 7.17 1.12 -8.65
N ILE A 35 7.36 -0.15 -8.27
CA ILE A 35 8.33 -0.56 -7.24
C ILE A 35 9.75 -0.03 -7.52
N PRO A 36 10.36 -0.25 -8.69
CA PRO A 36 11.71 0.27 -8.96
C PRO A 36 11.79 1.80 -8.93
N LEU A 37 10.71 2.51 -9.27
CA LEU A 37 10.67 3.97 -9.18
C LEU A 37 10.66 4.45 -7.73
N LEU A 38 9.94 3.77 -6.85
CA LEU A 38 9.93 4.09 -5.41
C LEU A 38 11.30 3.82 -4.78
N ILE A 39 11.95 2.72 -5.13
CA ILE A 39 13.31 2.38 -4.68
C ILE A 39 14.29 3.46 -5.15
N ALA A 40 14.24 3.83 -6.42
CA ALA A 40 15.10 4.87 -6.99
C ALA A 40 14.87 6.25 -6.34
N ALA A 41 13.65 6.51 -5.85
CA ALA A 41 13.32 7.71 -5.08
C ALA A 41 13.78 7.65 -3.60
N GLY A 42 14.45 6.57 -3.19
CA GLY A 42 15.00 6.39 -1.85
C GLY A 42 14.01 5.88 -0.80
N ALA A 43 12.82 5.42 -1.20
CA ALA A 43 11.85 4.86 -0.29
C ALA A 43 12.22 3.43 0.15
N ARG A 44 11.80 3.04 1.35
CA ARG A 44 11.71 1.63 1.73
C ARG A 44 10.42 1.05 1.15
N VAL A 45 10.52 0.00 0.36
CA VAL A 45 9.35 -0.60 -0.28
C VAL A 45 9.06 -1.94 0.37
N ARG A 46 7.82 -2.11 0.82
CA ARG A 46 7.26 -3.37 1.29
C ARG A 46 6.19 -3.84 0.31
N ILE A 47 6.11 -5.14 0.08
CA ILE A 47 5.07 -5.76 -0.74
C ILE A 47 4.31 -6.82 0.06
N LEU A 48 3.02 -6.96 -0.22
CA LEU A 48 2.22 -8.10 0.23
C LEU A 48 1.95 -9.01 -0.97
N ALA A 49 2.32 -10.27 -0.87
CA ALA A 49 2.11 -11.25 -1.94
C ALA A 49 1.80 -12.64 -1.38
N ARG A 50 0.80 -13.32 -1.95
CA ARG A 50 0.44 -14.70 -1.58
C ARG A 50 1.53 -15.70 -2.00
N HIS A 51 2.13 -15.48 -3.15
CA HIS A 51 3.12 -16.35 -3.80
C HIS A 51 4.34 -15.53 -4.23
N PRO A 52 5.21 -15.10 -3.29
CA PRO A 52 6.35 -14.24 -3.59
C PRO A 52 7.41 -14.92 -4.46
N GLU A 53 7.44 -16.25 -4.52
CA GLU A 53 8.35 -17.02 -5.37
C GLU A 53 8.21 -16.64 -6.85
N GLY A 54 7.03 -16.26 -7.31
CA GLY A 54 6.80 -15.79 -8.68
C GLY A 54 7.45 -14.44 -9.00
N LEU A 55 7.92 -13.71 -7.98
CA LEU A 55 8.57 -12.40 -8.12
C LEU A 55 10.10 -12.49 -8.13
N ARG A 56 10.70 -13.65 -7.86
CA ARG A 56 12.17 -13.84 -7.77
C ARG A 56 12.93 -13.41 -9.01
N GLN A 57 12.30 -13.39 -10.16
CA GLN A 57 12.92 -12.95 -11.41
C GLN A 57 12.88 -11.43 -11.63
N ARG A 58 12.27 -10.68 -10.72
CA ARG A 58 12.25 -9.22 -10.76
C ARG A 58 13.56 -8.67 -10.24
N GLU A 59 14.17 -7.75 -10.98
CA GLU A 59 15.46 -7.12 -10.61
C GLU A 59 15.45 -6.48 -9.21
N TRP A 60 14.28 -5.98 -8.79
CA TRP A 60 14.06 -5.34 -7.49
C TRP A 60 13.72 -6.29 -6.34
N PHE A 61 13.67 -7.62 -6.58
CA PHE A 61 13.17 -8.58 -5.59
C PHE A 61 13.95 -8.55 -4.26
N ASP A 62 15.27 -8.42 -4.33
CA ASP A 62 16.15 -8.40 -3.16
C ASP A 62 16.24 -7.00 -2.49
N GLU A 63 15.60 -5.98 -3.08
CA GLU A 63 15.59 -4.61 -2.58
C GLU A 63 14.32 -4.26 -1.80
N VAL A 64 13.35 -5.18 -1.73
CA VAL A 64 12.07 -4.95 -1.07
C VAL A 64 11.87 -5.86 0.13
N GLU A 65 11.12 -5.37 1.11
CA GLU A 65 10.62 -6.20 2.20
C GLU A 65 9.39 -6.98 1.72
N ILE A 66 9.38 -8.28 1.93
CA ILE A 66 8.29 -9.14 1.47
C ILE A 66 7.51 -9.66 2.69
N VAL A 67 6.22 -9.34 2.72
CA VAL A 67 5.25 -9.97 3.60
C VAL A 67 4.50 -11.01 2.77
N GLN A 68 4.66 -12.28 3.12
CA GLN A 68 3.85 -13.33 2.52
C GLN A 68 2.51 -13.39 3.24
N GLY A 69 1.41 -13.24 2.49
CA GLY A 69 0.07 -13.24 3.07
C GLY A 69 -1.03 -12.97 2.05
N ASP A 70 -2.26 -13.11 2.50
CA ASP A 70 -3.46 -12.83 1.71
C ASP A 70 -4.05 -11.46 2.07
N ALA A 71 -4.32 -10.65 1.05
CA ALA A 71 -4.95 -9.35 1.21
C ALA A 71 -6.40 -9.41 1.76
N MET A 72 -7.02 -10.58 1.72
CA MET A 72 -8.33 -10.84 2.33
C MET A 72 -8.21 -11.18 3.83
N ASP A 73 -7.03 -11.56 4.30
CA ASP A 73 -6.80 -11.86 5.72
C ASP A 73 -6.41 -10.59 6.48
N ALA A 74 -7.18 -10.27 7.52
CA ALA A 74 -6.99 -9.06 8.31
C ALA A 74 -5.68 -9.09 9.12
N ALA A 75 -5.23 -10.26 9.57
CA ALA A 75 -3.99 -10.39 10.32
C ALA A 75 -2.77 -10.21 9.40
N ASP A 76 -2.78 -10.81 8.22
CA ASP A 76 -1.74 -10.63 7.21
C ASP A 76 -1.64 -9.16 6.78
N MET A 77 -2.80 -8.52 6.57
CA MET A 77 -2.85 -7.12 6.20
C MET A 77 -2.35 -6.20 7.32
N ALA A 78 -2.65 -6.51 8.59
CA ALA A 78 -2.14 -5.76 9.73
C ALA A 78 -0.61 -5.85 9.83
N VAL A 79 -0.04 -7.03 9.59
CA VAL A 79 1.43 -7.22 9.52
C VAL A 79 2.02 -6.39 8.38
N ALA A 80 1.40 -6.43 7.20
CA ALA A 80 1.87 -5.67 6.04
C ALA A 80 1.84 -4.16 6.26
N MET A 81 0.85 -3.63 7.00
CA MET A 81 0.65 -2.20 7.25
C MET A 81 1.50 -1.65 8.40
N ALA A 82 2.08 -2.48 9.25
CA ALA A 82 2.84 -2.02 10.43
C ALA A 82 3.99 -1.09 10.04
N GLY A 83 3.98 0.16 10.54
CA GLY A 83 5.01 1.17 10.26
C GLY A 83 5.06 1.68 8.82
N VAL A 84 3.97 1.54 8.07
CA VAL A 84 3.85 2.06 6.70
C VAL A 84 3.40 3.52 6.72
N ASP A 85 4.06 4.36 5.93
CA ASP A 85 3.70 5.76 5.75
C ASP A 85 2.67 5.96 4.62
N VAL A 86 2.86 5.25 3.52
CA VAL A 86 2.02 5.36 2.32
C VAL A 86 1.68 3.97 1.80
N ALA A 87 0.42 3.72 1.52
CA ALA A 87 -0.04 2.43 1.01
C ALA A 87 -0.67 2.55 -0.37
N TYR A 88 -0.17 1.79 -1.34
CA TYR A 88 -0.71 1.69 -2.70
C TYR A 88 -1.67 0.51 -2.80
N TYR A 89 -2.93 0.81 -3.09
CA TYR A 89 -3.95 -0.18 -3.40
C TYR A 89 -4.02 -0.38 -4.92
N LEU A 90 -3.35 -1.41 -5.43
CA LEU A 90 -3.30 -1.73 -6.86
C LEU A 90 -3.90 -3.11 -7.16
N MET A 91 -4.63 -3.68 -6.20
CA MET A 91 -5.28 -4.97 -6.36
C MET A 91 -6.56 -4.83 -7.17
N HIS A 92 -6.78 -5.79 -8.05
CA HIS A 92 -8.03 -5.95 -8.79
C HIS A 92 -8.34 -7.43 -8.90
N SER A 93 -9.57 -7.81 -8.58
CA SER A 93 -10.06 -9.14 -8.89
C SER A 93 -10.43 -9.19 -10.37
N LEU A 94 -9.79 -10.07 -11.12
CA LEU A 94 -10.13 -10.33 -12.53
C LEU A 94 -11.11 -11.51 -12.67
N SER A 95 -11.70 -11.97 -11.56
CA SER A 95 -12.62 -13.10 -11.59
C SER A 95 -13.93 -12.69 -12.27
N SER A 96 -14.38 -13.53 -13.20
CA SER A 96 -15.65 -13.37 -13.94
C SER A 96 -16.87 -13.89 -13.18
N HIS A 97 -16.76 -14.12 -11.87
CA HIS A 97 -17.82 -14.72 -11.04
C HIS A 97 -18.74 -13.66 -10.46
N SER A 98 -19.98 -14.01 -10.19
CA SER A 98 -21.03 -13.14 -9.64
C SER A 98 -20.67 -12.45 -8.32
N ASP A 99 -19.69 -12.99 -7.58
CA ASP A 99 -19.29 -12.52 -6.25
C ASP A 99 -18.11 -11.54 -6.28
N PHE A 100 -17.70 -11.11 -7.48
CA PHE A 100 -16.58 -10.20 -7.72
C PHE A 100 -16.73 -8.87 -6.96
N GLU A 101 -17.90 -8.23 -7.00
CA GLU A 101 -18.14 -6.94 -6.34
C GLU A 101 -18.02 -7.06 -4.81
N ILE A 102 -18.49 -8.19 -4.24
CA ILE A 102 -18.39 -8.48 -2.82
C ILE A 102 -16.93 -8.66 -2.43
N THR A 103 -16.20 -9.47 -3.17
CA THR A 103 -14.77 -9.73 -2.92
C THR A 103 -13.92 -8.47 -2.98
N GLU A 104 -14.13 -7.61 -4.00
CA GLU A 104 -13.39 -6.34 -4.10
C GLU A 104 -13.73 -5.37 -2.96
N ARG A 105 -15.00 -5.31 -2.58
CA ARG A 105 -15.43 -4.50 -1.44
C ARG A 105 -14.80 -4.99 -0.14
N ASP A 106 -14.83 -6.28 0.14
CA ASP A 106 -14.29 -6.87 1.36
C ASP A 106 -12.76 -6.67 1.43
N MET A 107 -12.07 -6.83 0.31
CA MET A 107 -10.64 -6.54 0.18
C MET A 107 -10.32 -5.07 0.49
N ALA A 108 -11.13 -4.15 -0.04
CA ALA A 108 -10.96 -2.72 0.21
C ALA A 108 -11.22 -2.35 1.68
N LEU A 109 -12.22 -2.97 2.32
CA LEU A 109 -12.51 -2.78 3.74
C LEU A 109 -11.39 -3.32 4.63
N THR A 110 -10.87 -4.51 4.34
CA THR A 110 -9.73 -5.10 5.07
C THR A 110 -8.50 -4.22 4.95
N PHE A 111 -8.15 -3.78 3.74
CA PHE A 111 -7.03 -2.88 3.48
C PHE A 111 -7.18 -1.55 4.22
N SER A 112 -8.32 -0.89 4.05
CA SER A 112 -8.57 0.42 4.63
C SER A 112 -8.65 0.37 6.17
N GLY A 113 -9.23 -0.70 6.72
CA GLY A 113 -9.25 -0.95 8.16
C GLY A 113 -7.85 -1.09 8.74
N ALA A 114 -7.01 -1.92 8.14
CA ALA A 114 -5.63 -2.12 8.56
C ALA A 114 -4.78 -0.84 8.41
N ALA A 115 -4.97 -0.08 7.32
CA ALA A 115 -4.29 1.19 7.11
C ALA A 115 -4.65 2.22 8.19
N ARG A 116 -5.93 2.30 8.59
CA ARG A 116 -6.39 3.14 9.69
C ARG A 116 -5.74 2.74 11.01
N ASP A 117 -5.80 1.45 11.34
CA ASP A 117 -5.34 0.94 12.63
C ASP A 117 -3.79 1.09 12.76
N ALA A 118 -3.07 1.00 11.63
CA ALA A 118 -1.64 1.27 11.54
C ALA A 118 -1.28 2.77 11.39
N GLN A 119 -2.26 3.67 11.34
CA GLN A 119 -2.09 5.12 11.18
C GLN A 119 -1.32 5.50 9.89
N VAL A 120 -1.56 4.77 8.80
CA VAL A 120 -0.99 5.07 7.49
C VAL A 120 -1.41 6.47 7.05
N ARG A 121 -0.45 7.32 6.74
CA ARG A 121 -0.70 8.76 6.44
C ARG A 121 -1.41 9.00 5.11
N ARG A 122 -1.22 8.10 4.13
CA ARG A 122 -1.81 8.24 2.80
C ARG A 122 -2.09 6.89 2.15
N ILE A 123 -3.28 6.77 1.58
CA ILE A 123 -3.64 5.67 0.68
C ILE A 123 -3.66 6.21 -0.74
N ILE A 124 -3.02 5.50 -1.67
CA ILE A 124 -3.05 5.80 -3.10
C ILE A 124 -3.77 4.65 -3.80
N TYR A 125 -4.94 4.95 -4.32
CA TYR A 125 -5.78 4.01 -5.06
C TYR A 125 -5.77 4.33 -6.56
N LEU A 126 -5.49 3.32 -7.38
CA LEU A 126 -5.63 3.43 -8.83
C LEU A 126 -7.06 3.04 -9.24
N GLY A 127 -7.94 4.02 -9.27
CA GLY A 127 -9.33 3.85 -9.69
C GLY A 127 -9.53 3.72 -11.20
N GLY A 128 -10.80 3.57 -11.61
CA GLY A 128 -11.23 3.70 -13.00
C GLY A 128 -11.77 5.10 -13.29
N MET A 129 -11.80 5.50 -14.55
CA MET A 129 -12.49 6.73 -14.97
C MET A 129 -14.00 6.53 -14.82
N ILE A 130 -14.62 7.29 -13.93
CA ILE A 130 -16.06 7.30 -13.71
C ILE A 130 -16.65 8.47 -14.52
N PRO A 131 -17.66 8.22 -15.37
CA PRO A 131 -18.34 9.32 -16.07
C PRO A 131 -18.94 10.32 -15.09
N ALA A 132 -18.85 11.62 -15.41
CA ALA A 132 -19.41 12.68 -14.58
C ALA A 132 -20.96 12.70 -14.57
N ASP A 133 -21.61 11.98 -15.48
CA ASP A 133 -23.08 11.89 -15.58
C ASP A 133 -23.60 10.74 -14.68
N PRO A 134 -24.27 11.05 -13.56
CA PRO A 134 -24.79 10.06 -12.62
C PRO A 134 -25.94 9.20 -13.17
N GLY A 135 -26.54 9.59 -14.33
CA GLY A 135 -27.60 8.84 -15.00
C GLY A 135 -27.09 7.73 -15.93
N ARG A 136 -25.79 7.63 -16.15
CA ARG A 136 -25.23 6.65 -17.06
C ARG A 136 -25.06 5.29 -16.39
N TYR A 137 -25.47 4.23 -17.08
CA TYR A 137 -25.25 2.87 -16.59
C TYR A 137 -23.77 2.58 -16.45
N LEU A 138 -23.32 2.31 -15.22
CA LEU A 138 -21.96 1.87 -14.95
C LEU A 138 -21.89 0.35 -15.08
N SER A 139 -20.86 -0.15 -15.76
CA SER A 139 -20.57 -1.59 -15.73
C SER A 139 -20.29 -2.07 -14.32
N PRO A 140 -20.49 -3.36 -13.99
CA PRO A 140 -20.18 -3.90 -12.65
C PRO A 140 -18.75 -3.56 -12.20
N HIS A 141 -17.77 -3.61 -13.11
CA HIS A 141 -16.38 -3.24 -12.81
C HIS A 141 -16.22 -1.76 -12.44
N LEU A 142 -16.91 -0.85 -13.11
CA LEU A 142 -16.83 0.57 -12.78
C LEU A 142 -17.55 0.89 -11.47
N ARG A 143 -18.66 0.21 -11.17
CA ARG A 143 -19.33 0.33 -9.87
C ARG A 143 -18.44 -0.13 -8.73
N SER A 144 -17.83 -1.32 -8.87
CA SER A 144 -16.89 -1.84 -7.87
C SER A 144 -15.73 -0.86 -7.63
N ARG A 145 -15.14 -0.30 -8.68
CA ARG A 145 -14.07 0.70 -8.57
C ARG A 145 -14.52 1.99 -7.91
N ALA A 146 -15.74 2.44 -8.16
CA ALA A 146 -16.33 3.59 -7.47
C ALA A 146 -16.44 3.31 -5.96
N THR A 147 -17.00 2.16 -5.59
CA THR A 147 -17.15 1.74 -4.18
C THR A 147 -15.80 1.63 -3.46
N VAL A 148 -14.78 1.04 -4.08
CA VAL A 148 -13.42 0.97 -3.52
C VAL A 148 -12.83 2.37 -3.34
N GLY A 149 -13.04 3.27 -4.30
CA GLY A 149 -12.63 4.67 -4.22
C GLY A 149 -13.30 5.40 -3.06
N GLU A 150 -14.61 5.23 -2.88
CA GLU A 150 -15.37 5.82 -1.76
C GLU A 150 -14.88 5.31 -0.40
N ILE A 151 -14.63 4.00 -0.26
CA ILE A 151 -14.08 3.41 0.96
C ILE A 151 -12.71 4.04 1.27
N SER A 152 -11.84 4.16 0.28
CA SER A 152 -10.50 4.74 0.45
C SER A 152 -10.54 6.22 0.83
N LEU A 153 -11.44 7.01 0.21
CA LEU A 153 -11.63 8.44 0.50
C LEU A 153 -12.27 8.68 1.87
N ALA A 154 -13.20 7.84 2.29
CA ALA A 154 -13.84 7.96 3.62
C ALA A 154 -12.80 7.84 4.75
N MET A 155 -11.73 7.09 4.53
CA MET A 155 -10.64 6.95 5.49
C MET A 155 -9.72 8.17 5.52
N GLU A 156 -9.45 8.82 4.38
CA GLU A 156 -8.67 10.06 4.33
C GLU A 156 -9.33 11.20 5.12
N GLN A 157 -10.66 11.29 5.10
CA GLN A 157 -11.40 12.33 5.83
C GLN A 157 -11.33 12.17 7.36
N VAL A 158 -11.07 10.97 7.87
CA VAL A 158 -10.89 10.71 9.31
C VAL A 158 -9.51 11.19 9.79
N PHE A 159 -8.49 11.17 8.94
CA PHE A 159 -7.11 11.57 9.27
C PHE A 159 -6.77 13.03 8.93
N GLY A 160 -7.56 13.70 8.09
CA GLY A 160 -7.30 15.08 7.63
C GLY A 160 -7.70 16.20 8.60
N ARG A 161 -8.04 15.90 9.85
CA ARG A 161 -8.44 16.89 10.86
C ARG A 161 -7.49 16.88 12.07
N HIS A 162 -6.22 17.15 11.82
CA HIS A 162 -5.30 17.56 12.89
C HIS A 162 -4.36 18.63 12.38
#